data_cb8e2119d6b4d36074cb09b7f156b836
#
_entry.id   cb8e2119d6b4d36074cb09b7f156b836
#
_cell.length_a   1.000
_cell.length_b   1.000
_cell.length_c   1.000
_cell.angle_alpha   90.00
_cell.angle_beta   90.00
_cell.angle_gamma   90.00
#
_symmetry.space_group_name_H-M   'P 1'
#
loop_
_entity.id
_entity.type
_entity.pdbx_description
1 polymer ?
#
loop_
_entity_poly.entity_id
_entity_poly.type
_entity_poly.pdbx_seq_one_letter_code
_entity_poly.pdbx_strand_id
1 'polypeptide(L)'
;LYHFPTLPRENLQKKFDNFPWQKNIDFSDKWKKGLTGYPIVDAGMRELWQTGYMHNRVRMIVGSFLVKNLLLHWHEGEKWFWDCLIDADLASNSASWQWVAGSGADAAPYFRIFNPISQGIKFDPEGEYTKKYVPELSNIPNKYLFSPWEAPKEVLDSAGVELGKDYPEPIVDLKISREIALEAFATTKKENNE
;
A
#
# COMPACT_ATOMS: atom_id res chain seq x y z
N LEU A 1 -22.87 1.21 8.50
CA LEU A 1 -23.26 2.63 8.68
C LEU A 1 -24.44 2.80 9.62
N TYR A 2 -25.39 1.85 9.70
CA TYR A 2 -26.57 1.99 10.56
C TYR A 2 -26.22 2.29 12.02
N HIS A 3 -25.28 1.56 12.62
CA HIS A 3 -24.84 1.78 14.00
C HIS A 3 -23.71 2.82 14.13
N PHE A 4 -22.98 3.10 13.07
CA PHE A 4 -21.84 4.02 13.05
C PHE A 4 -21.92 4.93 11.82
N PRO A 5 -22.83 5.91 11.80
CA PRO A 5 -23.05 6.77 10.63
C PRO A 5 -21.86 7.70 10.32
N THR A 6 -20.99 7.94 11.29
CA THR A 6 -19.79 8.76 11.14
C THR A 6 -18.57 8.00 10.61
N LEU A 7 -18.66 6.66 10.47
CA LEU A 7 -17.55 5.79 10.06
C LEU A 7 -16.78 6.29 8.82
N PRO A 8 -17.42 6.83 7.77
CA PRO A 8 -16.69 7.36 6.61
C PRO A 8 -15.95 8.69 6.87
N ARG A 9 -16.18 9.34 7.99
CA ARG A 9 -15.66 10.69 8.26
C ARG A 9 -14.70 10.74 9.44
N GLU A 10 -14.85 9.84 10.40
CA GLU A 10 -14.15 9.87 11.69
C GLU A 10 -13.51 8.53 11.98
N ASN A 11 -12.36 8.57 12.68
CA ASN A 11 -11.77 7.35 13.22
C ASN A 11 -12.69 6.77 14.30
N LEU A 12 -12.97 5.47 14.24
CA LEU A 12 -13.71 4.79 15.27
C LEU A 12 -12.91 4.78 16.58
N GLN A 13 -11.61 4.50 16.49
CA GLN A 13 -10.69 4.65 17.63
C GLN A 13 -10.11 6.06 17.64
N LYS A 14 -10.62 6.92 18.53
CA LYS A 14 -10.28 8.35 18.62
C LYS A 14 -8.80 8.66 18.85
N LYS A 15 -8.02 7.71 19.39
CA LYS A 15 -6.56 7.85 19.53
C LYS A 15 -5.83 8.09 18.20
N PHE A 16 -6.48 7.85 17.05
CA PHE A 16 -5.93 8.12 15.73
C PHE A 16 -6.28 9.50 15.19
N ASP A 17 -7.08 10.31 15.90
CA ASP A 17 -7.43 11.66 15.45
C ASP A 17 -6.20 12.57 15.44
N ASN A 18 -5.28 12.37 16.38
CA ASN A 18 -4.00 13.09 16.47
C ASN A 18 -2.81 12.30 15.89
N PHE A 19 -3.06 11.22 15.15
CA PHE A 19 -1.98 10.47 14.54
C PHE A 19 -1.22 11.32 13.53
N PRO A 20 0.13 11.34 13.53
CA PRO A 20 0.95 12.24 12.73
C PRO A 20 1.00 11.80 11.24
N TRP A 21 -0.13 11.88 10.57
CA TRP A 21 -0.22 11.61 9.15
C TRP A 21 0.61 12.61 8.34
N GLN A 22 1.32 12.11 7.34
CA GLN A 22 2.06 12.95 6.42
C GLN A 22 1.14 13.52 5.32
N LYS A 23 1.49 14.70 4.83
CA LYS A 23 0.88 15.30 3.64
C LYS A 23 1.94 15.33 2.54
N ASN A 24 2.00 14.28 1.74
CA ASN A 24 2.96 14.17 0.64
C ASN A 24 2.21 13.84 -0.66
N ILE A 25 2.00 14.87 -1.48
CA ILE A 25 1.26 14.76 -2.75
C ILE A 25 2.02 13.87 -3.74
N ASP A 26 3.35 13.95 -3.79
CA ASP A 26 4.16 13.11 -4.68
C ASP A 26 4.03 11.62 -4.35
N PHE A 27 4.05 11.28 -3.06
CA PHE A 27 3.81 9.89 -2.63
C PHE A 27 2.40 9.40 -2.95
N SER A 28 1.38 10.24 -2.73
CA SER A 28 -0.01 9.93 -3.09
C SER A 28 -0.15 9.67 -4.59
N ASP A 29 0.42 10.53 -5.43
CA ASP A 29 0.36 10.41 -6.87
C ASP A 29 1.10 9.17 -7.38
N LYS A 30 2.29 8.90 -6.88
CA LYS A 30 3.05 7.69 -7.23
C LYS A 30 2.32 6.42 -6.84
N TRP A 31 1.71 6.40 -5.65
CA TRP A 31 0.90 5.26 -5.21
C TRP A 31 -0.31 5.06 -6.13
N LYS A 32 -1.09 6.10 -6.42
CA LYS A 32 -2.26 6.04 -7.31
C LYS A 32 -1.91 5.54 -8.72
N LYS A 33 -0.75 5.94 -9.23
CA LYS A 33 -0.28 5.59 -10.58
C LYS A 33 0.43 4.23 -10.66
N GLY A 34 0.67 3.57 -9.52
CA GLY A 34 1.46 2.34 -9.49
C GLY A 34 2.91 2.58 -9.92
N LEU A 35 3.55 3.57 -9.30
CA LEU A 35 4.93 4.01 -9.53
C LEU A 35 5.71 4.10 -8.21
N THR A 36 5.44 3.18 -7.29
CA THR A 36 6.08 3.16 -5.97
C THR A 36 7.46 2.52 -5.96
N GLY A 37 7.78 1.76 -7.01
CA GLY A 37 8.97 0.93 -7.08
C GLY A 37 8.82 -0.42 -6.34
N TYR A 38 7.62 -0.73 -5.82
CA TYR A 38 7.28 -2.02 -5.22
C TYR A 38 6.32 -2.79 -6.13
N PRO A 39 6.81 -3.78 -6.89
CA PRO A 39 6.09 -4.37 -8.03
C PRO A 39 4.70 -4.92 -7.69
N ILE A 40 4.51 -5.57 -6.53
CA ILE A 40 3.18 -6.07 -6.14
C ILE A 40 2.20 -4.93 -5.80
N VAL A 41 2.69 -3.82 -5.25
CA VAL A 41 1.88 -2.61 -4.98
C VAL A 41 1.51 -1.95 -6.29
N ASP A 42 2.50 -1.78 -7.18
CA ASP A 42 2.31 -1.12 -8.47
C ASP A 42 1.37 -1.93 -9.37
N ALA A 43 1.52 -3.26 -9.38
CA ALA A 43 0.60 -4.15 -10.09
C ALA A 43 -0.84 -3.98 -9.60
N GLY A 44 -1.05 -3.93 -8.28
CA GLY A 44 -2.37 -3.74 -7.70
C GLY A 44 -3.01 -2.42 -8.09
N MET A 45 -2.26 -1.33 -8.02
CA MET A 45 -2.79 0.00 -8.35
C MET A 45 -3.06 0.15 -9.85
N ARG A 46 -2.24 -0.47 -10.71
CA ARG A 46 -2.47 -0.48 -12.16
C ARG A 46 -3.65 -1.38 -12.55
N GLU A 47 -3.82 -2.55 -11.90
CA GLU A 47 -5.02 -3.38 -12.07
C GLU A 47 -6.27 -2.58 -11.73
N LEU A 48 -6.29 -1.91 -10.58
CA LEU A 48 -7.40 -1.09 -10.13
C LEU A 48 -7.79 -0.05 -11.19
N TRP A 49 -6.81 0.69 -11.69
CA TRP A 49 -7.06 1.73 -12.69
C TRP A 49 -7.56 1.18 -14.03
N GLN A 50 -7.03 0.04 -14.47
CA GLN A 50 -7.35 -0.56 -15.76
C GLN A 50 -8.71 -1.29 -15.76
N THR A 51 -9.08 -1.90 -14.63
CA THR A 51 -10.20 -2.85 -14.59
C THR A 51 -11.33 -2.44 -13.64
N GLY A 52 -11.08 -1.50 -12.74
CA GLY A 52 -12.00 -1.18 -11.63
C GLY A 52 -12.13 -2.29 -10.59
N TYR A 53 -11.21 -3.27 -10.58
CA TYR A 53 -11.20 -4.40 -9.67
C TYR A 53 -9.82 -4.56 -9.01
N MET A 54 -9.81 -5.13 -7.82
CA MET A 54 -8.58 -5.57 -7.15
C MET A 54 -8.92 -6.70 -6.18
N HIS A 55 -8.18 -7.80 -6.24
CA HIS A 55 -8.37 -8.92 -5.32
C HIS A 55 -8.13 -8.48 -3.86
N ASN A 56 -8.94 -8.99 -2.91
CA ASN A 56 -8.88 -8.56 -1.50
C ASN A 56 -7.47 -8.60 -0.89
N ARG A 57 -6.67 -9.63 -1.18
CA ARG A 57 -5.28 -9.71 -0.68
C ARG A 57 -4.44 -8.52 -1.15
N VAL A 58 -4.60 -8.12 -2.39
CA VAL A 58 -3.87 -6.98 -2.97
C VAL A 58 -4.36 -5.68 -2.34
N ARG A 59 -5.68 -5.52 -2.12
CA ARG A 59 -6.25 -4.34 -1.39
C ARG A 59 -5.58 -4.17 -0.02
N MET A 60 -5.36 -5.26 0.71
CA MET A 60 -4.67 -5.24 2.01
C MET A 60 -3.19 -4.80 1.88
N ILE A 61 -2.48 -5.26 0.86
CA ILE A 61 -1.07 -4.92 0.63
C ILE A 61 -0.94 -3.44 0.28
N VAL A 62 -1.67 -2.96 -0.72
CA VAL A 62 -1.59 -1.57 -1.19
C VAL A 62 -2.10 -0.58 -0.13
N GLY A 63 -3.14 -0.97 0.62
CA GLY A 63 -3.66 -0.17 1.73
C GLY A 63 -2.66 -0.06 2.88
N SER A 64 -2.06 -1.19 3.29
CA SER A 64 -1.01 -1.19 4.31
C SER A 64 0.20 -0.34 3.89
N PHE A 65 0.59 -0.40 2.62
CA PHE A 65 1.68 0.41 2.10
C PHE A 65 1.38 1.91 2.20
N LEU A 66 0.18 2.33 1.78
CA LEU A 66 -0.25 3.72 1.88
C LEU A 66 -0.20 4.24 3.32
N VAL A 67 -0.87 3.55 4.24
CA VAL A 67 -1.10 4.07 5.59
C VAL A 67 0.08 3.86 6.53
N LYS A 68 0.93 2.86 6.28
CA LYS A 68 2.01 2.46 7.21
C LYS A 68 3.41 2.74 6.66
N ASN A 69 3.66 2.56 5.37
CA ASN A 69 4.97 2.89 4.81
C ASN A 69 5.04 4.34 4.34
N LEU A 70 3.96 4.87 3.75
CA LEU A 70 3.90 6.26 3.32
C LEU A 70 3.33 7.20 4.38
N LEU A 71 2.72 6.68 5.45
CA LEU A 71 2.02 7.44 6.52
C LEU A 71 0.98 8.43 5.98
N LEU A 72 0.39 8.14 4.83
CA LEU A 72 -0.70 8.95 4.28
C LEU A 72 -2.02 8.56 4.93
N HIS A 73 -2.90 9.56 5.10
CA HIS A 73 -4.18 9.34 5.75
C HIS A 73 -5.04 8.35 4.97
N TRP A 74 -5.71 7.44 5.65
CA TRP A 74 -6.52 6.40 5.03
C TRP A 74 -7.65 6.94 4.13
N HIS A 75 -8.15 8.15 4.37
CA HIS A 75 -9.10 8.82 3.48
C HIS A 75 -8.56 9.05 2.06
N GLU A 76 -7.25 9.21 1.88
CA GLU A 76 -6.65 9.33 0.54
C GLU A 76 -6.90 8.06 -0.29
N GLY A 77 -6.68 6.90 0.35
CA GLY A 77 -6.92 5.62 -0.28
C GLY A 77 -8.40 5.29 -0.43
N GLU A 78 -9.21 5.60 0.60
CA GLU A 78 -10.68 5.41 0.57
C GLU A 78 -11.32 6.15 -0.61
N LYS A 79 -10.98 7.42 -0.81
CA LYS A 79 -11.47 8.24 -1.92
C LYS A 79 -11.04 7.67 -3.27
N TRP A 80 -9.78 7.28 -3.40
CA TRP A 80 -9.29 6.69 -4.63
C TRP A 80 -9.96 5.37 -4.97
N PHE A 81 -10.18 4.51 -3.96
CA PHE A 81 -10.91 3.26 -4.15
C PHE A 81 -12.36 3.50 -4.51
N TRP A 82 -13.00 4.51 -3.89
CA TRP A 82 -14.37 4.91 -4.23
C TRP A 82 -14.51 5.33 -5.69
N ASP A 83 -13.53 6.10 -6.18
CA ASP A 83 -13.56 6.59 -7.56
C ASP A 83 -13.24 5.50 -8.60
N CYS A 84 -12.45 4.49 -8.24
CA CYS A 84 -11.95 3.50 -9.20
C CYS A 84 -12.69 2.15 -9.17
N LEU A 85 -13.15 1.68 -7.98
CA LEU A 85 -13.75 0.35 -7.84
C LEU A 85 -15.17 0.31 -8.39
N ILE A 86 -15.44 -0.67 -9.26
CA ILE A 86 -16.82 -0.92 -9.78
C ILE A 86 -17.73 -1.56 -8.72
N ASP A 87 -17.14 -2.19 -7.69
CA ASP A 87 -17.82 -2.80 -6.54
C ASP A 87 -17.80 -1.91 -5.30
N ALA A 88 -17.57 -0.59 -5.46
CA ALA A 88 -17.48 0.33 -4.34
C ALA A 88 -18.77 0.35 -3.51
N ASP A 89 -18.62 0.03 -2.23
CA ASP A 89 -19.64 0.16 -1.19
C ASP A 89 -19.11 1.00 -0.05
N LEU A 90 -19.83 2.05 0.35
CA LEU A 90 -19.34 3.03 1.32
C LEU A 90 -19.01 2.39 2.67
N ALA A 91 -19.85 1.47 3.15
CA ALA A 91 -19.64 0.83 4.44
C ALA A 91 -18.42 -0.09 4.41
N SER A 92 -18.33 -0.93 3.38
CA SER A 92 -17.22 -1.87 3.21
C SER A 92 -15.91 -1.15 2.96
N ASN A 93 -15.91 -0.10 2.14
CA ASN A 93 -14.72 0.69 1.82
C ASN A 93 -14.19 1.39 3.10
N SER A 94 -15.02 2.16 3.79
CA SER A 94 -14.62 2.87 5.01
C SER A 94 -14.18 1.92 6.13
N ALA A 95 -14.92 0.83 6.36
CA ALA A 95 -14.58 -0.16 7.38
C ALA A 95 -13.23 -0.85 7.07
N SER A 96 -12.99 -1.21 5.81
CA SER A 96 -11.75 -1.88 5.39
C SER A 96 -10.54 -0.97 5.46
N TRP A 97 -10.69 0.31 5.08
CA TRP A 97 -9.62 1.29 5.21
C TRP A 97 -9.28 1.59 6.67
N GLN A 98 -10.26 1.69 7.54
CA GLN A 98 -10.02 1.82 8.98
C GLN A 98 -9.44 0.55 9.60
N TRP A 99 -9.82 -0.64 9.08
CA TRP A 99 -9.21 -1.89 9.51
C TRP A 99 -7.69 -1.90 9.23
N VAL A 100 -7.28 -1.55 8.02
CA VAL A 100 -5.85 -1.54 7.66
C VAL A 100 -5.08 -0.40 8.34
N ALA A 101 -5.72 0.74 8.59
CA ALA A 101 -5.13 1.86 9.33
C ALA A 101 -4.94 1.57 10.82
N GLY A 102 -5.70 0.62 11.37
CA GLY A 102 -5.68 0.31 12.79
C GLY A 102 -6.71 1.10 13.61
N SER A 103 -7.52 1.95 12.97
CA SER A 103 -8.52 2.82 13.61
C SER A 103 -9.93 2.25 13.66
N GLY A 104 -10.18 1.08 13.05
CA GLY A 104 -11.49 0.44 12.98
C GLY A 104 -11.87 -0.34 14.23
N ALA A 105 -13.08 -0.93 14.23
CA ALA A 105 -13.65 -1.69 15.35
C ALA A 105 -12.87 -2.98 15.66
N ASP A 106 -12.54 -3.75 14.62
CA ASP A 106 -11.76 -5.01 14.71
C ASP A 106 -10.48 -4.84 13.88
N ALA A 107 -9.79 -3.73 14.16
CA ALA A 107 -8.65 -3.31 13.37
C ALA A 107 -7.48 -4.28 13.49
N ALA A 108 -6.78 -4.50 12.39
CA ALA A 108 -5.51 -5.20 12.40
C ALA A 108 -4.54 -4.52 13.39
N PRO A 109 -3.79 -5.30 14.19
CA PRO A 109 -2.77 -4.72 15.06
C PRO A 109 -1.86 -3.79 14.26
N TYR A 110 -1.66 -2.56 14.73
CA TYR A 110 -0.92 -1.54 13.97
C TYR A 110 0.51 -1.98 13.62
N PHE A 111 1.17 -2.70 14.51
CA PHE A 111 2.53 -3.22 14.28
C PHE A 111 2.61 -4.30 13.18
N ARG A 112 1.48 -4.85 12.74
CA ARG A 112 1.41 -5.77 11.60
C ARG A 112 1.46 -4.96 10.30
N ILE A 113 2.69 -4.60 9.89
CA ILE A 113 2.99 -3.90 8.65
C ILE A 113 3.34 -4.95 7.60
N PHE A 114 2.60 -4.98 6.49
CA PHE A 114 2.90 -5.92 5.41
C PHE A 114 4.18 -5.49 4.70
N ASN A 115 5.10 -6.44 4.53
CA ASN A 115 6.25 -6.24 3.67
C ASN A 115 5.87 -6.64 2.23
N PRO A 116 5.81 -5.71 1.27
CA PRO A 116 5.36 -5.98 -0.09
C PRO A 116 6.20 -7.02 -0.81
N ILE A 117 7.50 -7.11 -0.53
CA ILE A 117 8.40 -8.12 -1.13
C ILE A 117 7.95 -9.52 -0.71
N SER A 118 7.86 -9.76 0.60
CA SER A 118 7.46 -11.08 1.13
C SER A 118 6.01 -11.45 0.77
N GLN A 119 5.11 -10.44 0.64
CA GLN A 119 3.75 -10.68 0.18
C GLN A 119 3.73 -11.08 -1.30
N GLY A 120 4.52 -10.43 -2.15
CA GLY A 120 4.67 -10.80 -3.56
C GLY A 120 5.19 -12.22 -3.71
N ILE A 121 6.30 -12.56 -3.07
CA ILE A 121 6.88 -13.91 -3.09
C ILE A 121 5.87 -14.98 -2.65
N LYS A 122 5.07 -14.68 -1.63
CA LYS A 122 4.11 -15.63 -1.06
C LYS A 122 2.86 -15.85 -1.93
N PHE A 123 2.32 -14.79 -2.52
CA PHE A 123 1.00 -14.80 -3.17
C PHE A 123 1.05 -14.74 -4.70
N ASP A 124 2.21 -14.43 -5.27
CA ASP A 124 2.47 -14.43 -6.71
C ASP A 124 3.87 -15.02 -7.00
N PRO A 125 4.17 -16.26 -6.53
CA PRO A 125 5.53 -16.84 -6.61
C PRO A 125 6.03 -16.97 -8.05
N GLU A 126 5.14 -17.19 -9.01
CA GLU A 126 5.48 -17.28 -10.44
C GLU A 126 5.52 -15.92 -11.13
N GLY A 127 5.07 -14.88 -10.44
CA GLY A 127 5.09 -13.51 -10.96
C GLY A 127 4.08 -13.25 -12.08
N GLU A 128 3.12 -14.13 -12.29
CA GLU A 128 2.13 -14.00 -13.38
C GLU A 128 1.27 -12.75 -13.23
N TYR A 129 0.76 -12.54 -12.02
CA TYR A 129 -0.03 -11.36 -11.71
C TYR A 129 0.79 -10.08 -11.84
N THR A 130 1.95 -10.04 -11.21
CA THR A 130 2.80 -8.83 -11.21
C THR A 130 3.27 -8.48 -12.61
N LYS A 131 3.78 -9.45 -13.39
CA LYS A 131 4.23 -9.23 -14.76
C LYS A 131 3.12 -8.80 -15.72
N LYS A 132 1.89 -9.23 -15.46
CA LYS A 132 0.72 -8.82 -16.26
C LYS A 132 0.47 -7.32 -16.15
N TYR A 133 0.56 -6.74 -14.95
CA TYR A 133 0.24 -5.33 -14.70
C TYR A 133 1.48 -4.42 -14.65
N VAL A 134 2.68 -5.03 -14.59
CA VAL A 134 3.98 -4.35 -14.66
C VAL A 134 4.80 -5.00 -15.77
N PRO A 135 4.37 -4.84 -17.05
CA PRO A 135 4.97 -5.56 -18.18
C PRO A 135 6.43 -5.22 -18.42
N GLU A 136 6.90 -4.05 -17.99
CA GLU A 136 8.31 -3.66 -18.04
C GLU A 136 9.21 -4.61 -17.22
N LEU A 137 8.68 -5.34 -16.25
CA LEU A 137 9.40 -6.35 -15.47
C LEU A 137 9.19 -7.79 -15.97
N SER A 138 8.56 -7.99 -17.14
CA SER A 138 8.19 -9.33 -17.62
C SER A 138 9.39 -10.26 -17.81
N ASN A 139 10.54 -9.73 -18.18
CA ASN A 139 11.76 -10.50 -18.41
C ASN A 139 12.65 -10.63 -17.16
N ILE A 140 12.29 -9.98 -16.05
CA ILE A 140 13.04 -10.11 -14.81
C ILE A 140 12.84 -11.53 -14.24
N PRO A 141 13.91 -12.24 -13.85
CA PRO A 141 13.79 -13.52 -13.16
C PRO A 141 12.97 -13.39 -11.87
N ASN A 142 12.09 -14.37 -11.57
CA ASN A 142 11.19 -14.33 -10.42
C ASN A 142 11.92 -14.08 -9.09
N LYS A 143 13.17 -14.54 -8.98
CA LYS A 143 14.03 -14.28 -7.82
C LYS A 143 14.16 -12.79 -7.46
N TYR A 144 14.17 -11.92 -8.47
CA TYR A 144 14.35 -10.46 -8.31
C TYR A 144 13.08 -9.67 -8.60
N LEU A 145 12.00 -10.33 -8.99
CA LEU A 145 10.78 -9.65 -9.46
C LEU A 145 10.21 -8.68 -8.41
N PHE A 146 10.23 -9.04 -7.13
CA PHE A 146 9.64 -8.22 -6.05
C PHE A 146 10.65 -7.27 -5.37
N SER A 147 11.91 -7.34 -5.78
CA SER A 147 12.99 -6.42 -5.36
C SER A 147 13.99 -6.21 -6.51
N PRO A 148 13.55 -5.60 -7.63
CA PRO A 148 14.39 -5.48 -8.83
C PRO A 148 15.67 -4.68 -8.61
N TRP A 149 15.70 -3.77 -7.63
CA TRP A 149 16.91 -3.03 -7.24
C TRP A 149 17.99 -3.89 -6.57
N GLU A 150 17.67 -5.12 -6.16
CA GLU A 150 18.66 -6.09 -5.66
C GLU A 150 19.26 -6.95 -6.78
N ALA A 151 18.74 -6.83 -8.00
CA ALA A 151 19.25 -7.58 -9.13
C ALA A 151 20.63 -7.06 -9.57
N PRO A 152 21.58 -7.95 -9.91
CA PRO A 152 22.82 -7.54 -10.55
C PRO A 152 22.55 -6.76 -11.85
N LYS A 153 23.44 -5.82 -12.18
CA LYS A 153 23.29 -4.99 -13.38
C LYS A 153 23.14 -5.84 -14.64
N GLU A 154 23.91 -6.92 -14.78
CA GLU A 154 23.88 -7.82 -15.93
C GLU A 154 22.49 -8.48 -16.09
N VAL A 155 21.77 -8.70 -14.99
CA VAL A 155 20.41 -9.26 -15.01
C VAL A 155 19.42 -8.20 -15.48
N LEU A 156 19.54 -6.97 -15.01
CA LEU A 156 18.71 -5.85 -15.45
C LEU A 156 18.94 -5.55 -16.93
N ASP A 157 20.20 -5.47 -17.37
CA ASP A 157 20.56 -5.23 -18.76
C ASP A 157 20.01 -6.35 -19.68
N SER A 158 20.11 -7.61 -19.24
CA SER A 158 19.57 -8.75 -19.99
C SER A 158 18.03 -8.75 -20.06
N ALA A 159 17.37 -8.22 -19.04
CA ALA A 159 15.92 -8.07 -19.00
C ALA A 159 15.43 -6.82 -19.75
N GLY A 160 16.34 -5.93 -20.15
CA GLY A 160 16.03 -4.67 -20.82
C GLY A 160 15.40 -3.63 -19.89
N VAL A 161 15.78 -3.62 -18.60
CA VAL A 161 15.22 -2.75 -17.58
C VAL A 161 16.28 -1.81 -17.01
N GLU A 162 16.04 -0.52 -17.11
CA GLU A 162 16.81 0.53 -16.46
C GLU A 162 15.99 1.13 -15.31
N LEU A 163 16.43 0.88 -14.06
CA LEU A 163 15.76 1.44 -12.88
C LEU A 163 15.88 2.97 -12.85
N GLY A 164 14.81 3.62 -12.45
CA GLY A 164 14.67 5.07 -12.50
C GLY A 164 14.21 5.62 -13.85
N LYS A 165 14.18 4.79 -14.90
CA LYS A 165 13.74 5.17 -16.24
C LYS A 165 12.58 4.30 -16.73
N ASP A 166 12.79 2.98 -16.88
CA ASP A 166 11.77 2.06 -17.37
C ASP A 166 10.86 1.62 -16.23
N TYR A 167 11.42 1.44 -15.03
CA TYR A 167 10.69 1.15 -13.80
C TYR A 167 11.27 1.98 -12.65
N PRO A 168 10.41 2.56 -11.77
CA PRO A 168 10.88 3.43 -10.70
C PRO A 168 11.71 2.68 -9.65
N GLU A 169 12.63 3.41 -9.04
CA GLU A 169 13.26 2.99 -7.79
C GLU A 169 12.27 3.07 -6.62
N PRO A 170 12.49 2.29 -5.52
CA PRO A 170 11.66 2.36 -4.33
C PRO A 170 11.55 3.78 -3.77
N ILE A 171 10.32 4.28 -3.60
CA ILE A 171 10.09 5.64 -3.07
C ILE A 171 10.35 5.76 -1.57
N VAL A 172 10.39 4.66 -0.84
CA VAL A 172 10.74 4.58 0.59
C VAL A 172 11.54 3.32 0.88
N ASP A 173 12.42 3.36 1.87
CA ASP A 173 13.03 2.18 2.45
C ASP A 173 12.05 1.49 3.42
N LEU A 174 11.85 0.17 3.29
CA LEU A 174 10.87 -0.57 4.10
C LEU A 174 11.26 -0.66 5.58
N LYS A 175 12.55 -0.74 5.88
CA LYS A 175 13.01 -0.82 7.26
C LYS A 175 12.82 0.52 7.96
N ILE A 176 13.29 1.59 7.32
CA ILE A 176 13.18 2.96 7.84
C ILE A 176 11.70 3.36 7.98
N SER A 177 10.90 3.15 6.94
CA SER A 177 9.48 3.51 6.97
C SER A 177 8.71 2.72 8.03
N ARG A 178 9.07 1.45 8.27
CA ARG A 178 8.50 0.65 9.35
C ARG A 178 8.85 1.21 10.73
N GLU A 179 10.09 1.61 10.95
CA GLU A 179 10.53 2.22 12.22
C GLU A 179 9.77 3.53 12.48
N ILE A 180 9.69 4.41 11.49
CA ILE A 180 8.94 5.67 11.57
C ILE A 180 7.44 5.41 11.88
N ALA A 181 6.83 4.41 11.22
CA ALA A 181 5.43 4.05 11.47
C ALA A 181 5.20 3.58 12.92
N LEU A 182 6.11 2.79 13.48
CA LEU A 182 6.01 2.30 14.85
C LEU A 182 6.23 3.42 15.87
N GLU A 183 7.15 4.34 15.61
CA GLU A 183 7.35 5.54 16.43
C GLU A 183 6.10 6.42 16.41
N ALA A 184 5.53 6.70 15.23
CA ALA A 184 4.28 7.42 15.09
C ALA A 184 3.14 6.76 15.87
N PHE A 185 3.04 5.43 15.84
CA PHE A 185 2.03 4.72 16.63
C PHE A 185 2.28 4.80 18.14
N ALA A 186 3.54 4.86 18.57
CA ALA A 186 3.85 4.99 19.99
C ALA A 186 3.36 6.33 20.60
N THR A 187 3.25 7.40 19.79
CA THR A 187 2.73 8.69 20.26
C THR A 187 1.26 8.59 20.64
N THR A 188 0.45 7.79 19.93
CA THR A 188 -0.98 7.62 20.22
C THR A 188 -1.26 6.94 21.57
N LYS A 189 -0.27 6.28 22.18
CA LYS A 189 -0.40 5.61 23.47
C LYS A 189 -0.13 6.56 24.64
N LYS A 190 0.68 7.60 24.45
CA LYS A 190 1.07 8.55 25.51
C LYS A 190 -0.08 9.48 25.89
N GLU A 191 -0.88 9.92 24.93
CA GLU A 191 -2.02 10.83 25.14
C GLU A 191 -3.20 10.19 25.90
N ASN A 192 -3.27 8.85 26.01
CA ASN A 192 -4.33 8.18 26.76
C ASN A 192 -4.01 7.98 28.26
N ASN A 193 -2.85 8.43 28.74
CA ASN A 193 -2.40 8.30 30.13
C ASN A 193 -2.32 9.64 30.88
N GLU A 194 -2.76 10.72 30.27
CA GLU A 194 -2.98 12.04 30.86
C GLU A 194 -4.50 12.34 30.96
#